data_7d8dfc838da4a7b364ef44884409e62c
#
_entry.id   7d8dfc838da4a7b364ef44884409e62c
#
_cell.length_a   1.000
_cell.length_b   1.000
_cell.length_c   1.000
_cell.angle_alpha   90.00
_cell.angle_beta   90.00
_cell.angle_gamma   90.00
#
_symmetry.space_group_name_H-M   'P 1'
#
loop_
_entity.id
_entity.type
_entity.pdbx_description
1 polymer ?
#
loop_
_entity_poly.entity_id
_entity_poly.type
_entity_poly.pdbx_seq_one_letter_code
_entity_poly.pdbx_strand_id
1 'polypeptide(L)'
;MAYEKDLRPLRSEKDYEQALAEVEALWGAKAGTPRGDRLEILATLIDAYETEHDPMDPPDPIEAIKFRMEQQGLTRKDLEKILGSRTRVSEVLGRKRGLSISMIRALHRKLGISADVLIGSIRGLRAA
;
A
#
# COMPACT_ATOMS: atom_id res chain seq x y z
N MET A 1 -16.01 -35.52 10.93
CA MET A 1 -14.94 -34.69 11.18
C MET A 1 -15.16 -33.31 10.84
N ALA A 2 -14.99 -32.61 11.80
CA ALA A 2 -15.43 -31.27 11.75
C ALA A 2 -14.74 -30.42 10.72
N TYR A 3 -13.68 -30.89 10.19
CA TYR A 3 -13.03 -30.09 9.32
C TYR A 3 -13.38 -30.26 7.97
N GLU A 4 -14.36 -30.91 7.79
CA GLU A 4 -14.82 -30.96 6.50
C GLU A 4 -15.67 -29.80 6.16
N LYS A 5 -15.45 -28.67 6.80
CA LYS A 5 -15.91 -27.45 6.21
C LYS A 5 -15.20 -27.32 4.87
N ASP A 6 -15.95 -27.43 3.81
CA ASP A 6 -15.40 -27.31 2.49
C ASP A 6 -14.71 -25.98 2.31
N LEU A 7 -13.54 -26.02 1.74
CA LEU A 7 -12.85 -24.78 1.38
C LEU A 7 -13.55 -24.20 0.16
N ARG A 8 -13.92 -22.95 0.28
CA ARG A 8 -14.63 -22.23 -0.78
C ARG A 8 -14.20 -20.77 -0.81
N PRO A 9 -14.45 -20.06 -1.90
CA PRO A 9 -14.11 -18.64 -1.97
C PRO A 9 -14.75 -17.88 -0.83
N LEU A 10 -14.04 -16.90 -0.29
CA LEU A 10 -14.57 -16.04 0.76
C LEU A 10 -15.46 -14.99 0.13
N ARG A 11 -16.71 -14.92 0.55
CA ARG A 11 -17.70 -14.04 -0.08
C ARG A 11 -18.28 -12.99 0.84
N SER A 12 -18.02 -13.10 2.13
CA SER A 12 -18.51 -12.14 3.12
C SER A 12 -17.43 -11.83 4.13
N GLU A 13 -17.61 -10.76 4.87
CA GLU A 13 -16.70 -10.42 5.96
C GLU A 13 -16.66 -11.52 7.02
N LYS A 14 -17.82 -12.16 7.26
CA LYS A 14 -17.90 -13.27 8.19
C LYS A 14 -17.04 -14.45 7.72
N ASP A 15 -17.09 -14.77 6.42
CA ASP A 15 -16.25 -15.81 5.86
C ASP A 15 -14.77 -15.48 6.03
N TYR A 16 -14.42 -14.23 5.79
CA TYR A 16 -13.06 -13.74 5.92
C TYR A 16 -12.56 -13.85 7.37
N GLU A 17 -13.37 -13.42 8.33
CA GLU A 17 -13.01 -13.51 9.74
C GLU A 17 -12.84 -14.95 10.21
N GLN A 18 -13.72 -15.85 9.76
CA GLN A 18 -13.62 -17.27 10.07
C GLN A 18 -12.34 -17.88 9.48
N ALA A 19 -11.99 -17.49 8.25
CA ALA A 19 -10.76 -17.95 7.63
C ALA A 19 -9.52 -17.48 8.39
N LEU A 20 -9.51 -16.22 8.84
CA LEU A 20 -8.40 -15.70 9.64
C LEU A 20 -8.24 -16.46 10.96
N ALA A 21 -9.36 -16.78 11.61
CA ALA A 21 -9.32 -17.54 12.86
C ALA A 21 -8.78 -18.94 12.64
N GLU A 22 -9.15 -19.57 11.53
CA GLU A 22 -8.68 -20.91 11.20
C GLU A 22 -7.19 -20.90 10.86
N VAL A 23 -6.71 -19.88 10.14
CA VAL A 23 -5.28 -19.71 9.84
C VAL A 23 -4.49 -19.61 11.15
N GLU A 24 -4.99 -18.84 12.09
CA GLU A 24 -4.35 -18.69 13.38
C GLU A 24 -4.24 -20.03 14.10
N ALA A 25 -5.31 -20.84 14.05
CA ALA A 25 -5.32 -22.17 14.66
C ALA A 25 -4.37 -23.15 13.98
N LEU A 26 -4.13 -22.99 12.68
CA LEU A 26 -3.26 -23.85 11.90
C LEU A 26 -1.82 -23.35 11.81
N TRP A 27 -1.54 -22.18 12.39
CA TRP A 27 -0.23 -21.57 12.27
C TRP A 27 0.86 -22.53 12.77
N GLY A 28 1.91 -22.66 11.97
CA GLY A 28 3.00 -23.58 12.31
C GLY A 28 2.83 -24.97 11.75
N ALA A 29 1.72 -25.27 11.07
CA ALA A 29 1.53 -26.58 10.45
C ALA A 29 2.59 -26.82 9.38
N LYS A 30 3.11 -28.05 9.33
CA LYS A 30 4.19 -28.37 8.39
C LYS A 30 3.66 -28.50 6.96
N ALA A 31 4.44 -27.97 6.02
CA ALA A 31 4.15 -28.10 4.60
C ALA A 31 4.04 -29.59 4.22
N GLY A 32 3.13 -29.89 3.31
CA GLY A 32 2.94 -31.25 2.83
C GLY A 32 2.06 -32.14 3.73
N THR A 33 1.61 -31.60 4.86
CA THR A 33 0.64 -32.30 5.71
C THR A 33 -0.76 -31.82 5.40
N PRO A 34 -1.82 -32.57 5.75
CA PRO A 34 -3.18 -32.09 5.54
C PRO A 34 -3.46 -30.73 6.19
N ARG A 35 -2.94 -30.51 7.39
CA ARG A 35 -3.10 -29.22 8.07
C ARG A 35 -2.31 -28.12 7.37
N GLY A 36 -1.12 -28.41 6.90
CA GLY A 36 -0.30 -27.46 6.15
C GLY A 36 -0.92 -27.10 4.80
N ASP A 37 -1.48 -28.09 4.11
CA ASP A 37 -2.17 -27.87 2.84
C ASP A 37 -3.39 -26.96 3.05
N ARG A 38 -4.16 -27.21 4.10
CA ARG A 38 -5.32 -26.38 4.41
C ARG A 38 -4.91 -24.95 4.74
N LEU A 39 -3.84 -24.78 5.49
CA LEU A 39 -3.30 -23.46 5.81
C LEU A 39 -2.91 -22.70 4.52
N GLU A 40 -2.24 -23.38 3.62
CA GLU A 40 -1.81 -22.77 2.36
C GLU A 40 -3.00 -22.35 1.50
N ILE A 41 -4.04 -23.20 1.42
CA ILE A 41 -5.25 -22.88 0.65
C ILE A 41 -5.98 -21.68 1.29
N LEU A 42 -6.12 -21.68 2.61
CA LEU A 42 -6.77 -20.59 3.31
C LEU A 42 -6.02 -19.27 3.11
N ALA A 43 -4.69 -19.31 3.14
CA ALA A 43 -3.89 -18.12 2.89
C ALA A 43 -4.13 -17.59 1.48
N THR A 44 -4.25 -18.46 0.50
CA THR A 44 -4.55 -18.07 -0.88
C THR A 44 -5.94 -17.43 -0.99
N LEU A 45 -6.95 -18.02 -0.32
CA LEU A 45 -8.30 -17.47 -0.34
C LEU A 45 -8.38 -16.12 0.35
N ILE A 46 -7.66 -15.96 1.45
CA ILE A 46 -7.59 -14.69 2.18
C ILE A 46 -6.95 -13.61 1.32
N ASP A 47 -5.84 -13.95 0.67
CA ASP A 47 -5.15 -13.01 -0.22
C ASP A 47 -6.05 -12.55 -1.37
N ALA A 48 -6.78 -13.48 -1.98
CA ALA A 48 -7.72 -13.16 -3.05
C ALA A 48 -8.84 -12.23 -2.57
N TYR A 49 -9.37 -12.49 -1.37
CA TYR A 49 -10.43 -11.66 -0.80
C TYR A 49 -9.91 -10.24 -0.49
N GLU A 50 -8.74 -10.16 0.12
CA GLU A 50 -8.13 -8.86 0.45
C GLU A 50 -7.84 -8.03 -0.79
N THR A 51 -7.34 -8.67 -1.83
CA THR A 51 -7.06 -7.99 -3.09
C THR A 51 -8.33 -7.44 -3.74
N GLU A 52 -9.44 -8.17 -3.64
CA GLU A 52 -10.70 -7.74 -4.22
C GLU A 52 -11.42 -6.69 -3.41
N HIS A 53 -11.46 -6.85 -2.08
CA HIS A 53 -12.25 -5.99 -1.20
C HIS A 53 -11.47 -4.86 -0.55
N ASP A 54 -10.18 -4.97 -0.50
CA ASP A 54 -9.31 -3.96 0.07
C ASP A 54 -8.04 -3.90 -0.77
N PRO A 55 -8.19 -3.53 -2.06
CA PRO A 55 -7.03 -3.46 -2.93
C PRO A 55 -6.04 -2.47 -2.33
N MET A 56 -4.78 -2.88 -2.27
CA MET A 56 -3.75 -1.96 -1.86
C MET A 56 -3.70 -0.87 -2.92
N ASP A 57 -4.29 0.27 -2.59
CA ASP A 57 -4.19 1.42 -3.46
C ASP A 57 -2.70 1.74 -3.63
N PRO A 58 -2.27 2.08 -4.84
CA PRO A 58 -0.90 2.56 -4.99
C PRO A 58 -0.71 3.73 -4.03
N PRO A 59 0.47 3.88 -3.41
CA PRO A 59 0.68 4.97 -2.49
C PRO A 59 0.45 6.30 -3.21
N ASP A 60 -0.29 7.19 -2.54
CA ASP A 60 -0.52 8.52 -3.02
C ASP A 60 0.84 9.23 -3.17
N PRO A 61 1.06 10.04 -4.22
CA PRO A 61 2.35 10.72 -4.42
C PRO A 61 2.83 11.51 -3.20
N ILE A 62 1.94 12.19 -2.52
CA ILE A 62 2.31 13.01 -1.36
C ILE A 62 2.75 12.14 -0.18
N GLU A 63 2.03 11.02 0.06
CA GLU A 63 2.43 10.08 1.09
C GLU A 63 3.79 9.44 0.77
N ALA A 64 4.04 9.15 -0.50
CA ALA A 64 5.32 8.59 -0.93
C ALA A 64 6.46 9.59 -0.69
N ILE A 65 6.23 10.87 -0.95
CA ILE A 65 7.22 11.92 -0.69
C ILE A 65 7.51 12.02 0.81
N LYS A 66 6.47 12.06 1.64
CA LYS A 66 6.63 12.14 3.09
C LYS A 66 7.36 10.92 3.64
N PHE A 67 7.04 9.74 3.13
CA PHE A 67 7.69 8.51 3.53
C PHE A 67 9.20 8.55 3.23
N ARG A 68 9.57 9.00 2.03
CA ARG A 68 10.99 9.11 1.66
C ARG A 68 11.71 10.17 2.47
N MET A 69 11.06 11.28 2.77
CA MET A 69 11.64 12.30 3.64
C MET A 69 11.96 11.71 5.00
N GLU A 70 11.04 10.96 5.57
CA GLU A 70 11.24 10.31 6.86
C GLU A 70 12.37 9.28 6.79
N GLN A 71 12.37 8.44 5.77
CA GLN A 71 13.39 7.40 5.60
C GLN A 71 14.79 7.97 5.41
N GLN A 72 14.91 9.10 4.72
CA GLN A 72 16.20 9.69 4.41
C GLN A 72 16.57 10.85 5.34
N GLY A 73 15.73 11.14 6.33
CA GLY A 73 15.99 12.22 7.28
C GLY A 73 15.97 13.62 6.64
N LEU A 74 15.13 13.80 5.61
CA LEU A 74 15.05 15.07 4.90
C LEU A 74 14.04 16.02 5.53
N THR A 75 14.38 17.30 5.53
CA THR A 75 13.50 18.36 6.03
C THR A 75 12.80 19.04 4.85
N ARG A 76 11.81 19.89 5.16
CA ARG A 76 11.17 20.70 4.13
C ARG A 76 12.18 21.58 3.40
N LYS A 77 13.19 22.05 4.10
CA LYS A 77 14.24 22.87 3.50
C LYS A 77 15.02 22.08 2.44
N ASP A 78 15.29 20.81 2.72
CA ASP A 78 15.94 19.94 1.74
C ASP A 78 15.06 19.77 0.51
N LEU A 79 13.75 19.66 0.73
CA LEU A 79 12.79 19.48 -0.35
C LEU A 79 12.66 20.75 -1.21
N GLU A 80 12.95 21.93 -0.66
CA GLU A 80 12.96 23.17 -1.43
C GLU A 80 13.95 23.12 -2.60
N LYS A 81 15.08 22.47 -2.39
CA LYS A 81 16.09 22.32 -3.44
C LYS A 81 15.59 21.42 -4.57
N ILE A 82 14.69 20.52 -4.25
CA ILE A 82 14.15 19.57 -5.22
C ILE A 82 12.95 20.18 -5.96
N LEU A 83 12.05 20.83 -5.23
CA LEU A 83 10.81 21.37 -5.79
C LEU A 83 10.93 22.83 -6.26
N GLY A 84 11.96 23.53 -5.83
CA GLY A 84 12.26 24.85 -6.34
C GLY A 84 12.05 26.02 -5.37
N SER A 85 11.12 25.92 -4.45
CA SER A 85 10.89 27.00 -3.48
C SER A 85 10.12 26.50 -2.27
N ARG A 86 10.18 27.28 -1.20
CA ARG A 86 9.43 27.03 0.03
C ARG A 86 7.93 27.01 -0.23
N THR A 87 7.44 27.90 -1.06
CA THR A 87 6.03 28.00 -1.42
C THR A 87 5.58 26.73 -2.13
N ARG A 88 6.36 26.24 -3.08
CA ARG A 88 6.04 24.99 -3.80
C ARG A 88 6.01 23.78 -2.86
N VAL A 89 6.95 23.70 -1.94
CA VAL A 89 6.96 22.62 -0.93
C VAL A 89 5.67 22.66 -0.12
N SER A 90 5.30 23.83 0.37
CA SER A 90 4.08 24.00 1.16
C SER A 90 2.83 23.63 0.36
N GLU A 91 2.74 24.07 -0.88
CA GLU A 91 1.59 23.76 -1.73
C GLU A 91 1.51 22.29 -2.10
N VAL A 92 2.63 21.67 -2.40
CA VAL A 92 2.67 20.22 -2.76
C VAL A 92 2.30 19.38 -1.55
N LEU A 93 2.97 19.59 -0.42
CA LEU A 93 2.70 18.80 0.79
C LEU A 93 1.30 19.07 1.37
N GLY A 94 0.78 20.26 1.14
CA GLY A 94 -0.57 20.64 1.55
C GLY A 94 -1.66 20.22 0.57
N ARG A 95 -1.30 19.51 -0.50
CA ARG A 95 -2.24 19.01 -1.50
C ARG A 95 -3.00 20.13 -2.23
N LYS A 96 -2.36 21.26 -2.37
CA LYS A 96 -2.93 22.41 -3.08
C LYS A 96 -2.42 22.53 -4.50
N ARG A 97 -1.37 21.81 -4.82
CA ARG A 97 -0.73 21.86 -6.13
C ARG A 97 -0.31 20.47 -6.55
N GLY A 98 -0.55 20.12 -7.81
CA GLY A 98 -0.06 18.88 -8.39
C GLY A 98 1.44 18.97 -8.70
N LEU A 99 2.02 17.84 -9.08
CA LEU A 99 3.43 17.77 -9.41
C LEU A 99 3.64 18.08 -10.89
N SER A 100 4.55 18.99 -11.18
CA SER A 100 4.96 19.24 -12.56
C SER A 100 5.90 18.11 -13.02
N ILE A 101 6.12 18.01 -14.31
CA ILE A 101 7.06 17.01 -14.85
C ILE A 101 8.46 17.23 -14.29
N SER A 102 8.87 18.49 -14.16
CA SER A 102 10.18 18.81 -13.56
C SER A 102 10.29 18.32 -12.11
N MET A 103 9.23 18.50 -11.34
CA MET A 103 9.17 18.00 -9.96
C MET A 103 9.23 16.48 -9.92
N ILE A 104 8.48 15.81 -10.80
CA ILE A 104 8.46 14.35 -10.87
C ILE A 104 9.86 13.82 -11.19
N ARG A 105 10.53 14.42 -12.16
CA ARG A 105 11.89 14.01 -12.51
C ARG A 105 12.87 14.19 -11.35
N ALA A 106 12.78 15.33 -10.67
CA ALA A 106 13.66 15.61 -9.54
C ALA A 106 13.42 14.67 -8.36
N LEU A 107 12.16 14.41 -8.04
CA LEU A 107 11.79 13.50 -6.97
C LEU A 107 12.20 12.07 -7.29
N HIS A 108 12.01 11.65 -8.53
CA HIS A 108 12.42 10.32 -8.97
C HIS A 108 13.95 10.15 -8.87
N ARG A 109 14.71 11.12 -9.36
CA ARG A 109 16.15 11.04 -9.36
C ARG A 109 16.77 11.17 -7.97
N LYS A 110 16.28 12.11 -7.18
CA LYS A 110 16.90 12.44 -5.89
C LYS A 110 16.38 11.62 -4.72
N LEU A 111 15.11 11.27 -4.71
CA LEU A 111 14.53 10.49 -3.62
C LEU A 111 14.30 9.03 -3.98
N GLY A 112 14.48 8.67 -5.24
CA GLY A 112 14.29 7.28 -5.65
C GLY A 112 12.84 6.84 -5.66
N ILE A 113 11.89 7.77 -5.75
CA ILE A 113 10.48 7.43 -5.82
C ILE A 113 10.12 6.97 -7.23
N SER A 114 9.37 5.89 -7.34
CA SER A 114 8.93 5.38 -8.64
C SER A 114 8.17 6.45 -9.42
N ALA A 115 8.49 6.60 -10.69
CA ALA A 115 7.77 7.54 -11.55
C ALA A 115 6.29 7.17 -11.65
N ASP A 116 5.95 5.88 -11.65
CA ASP A 116 4.57 5.42 -11.68
C ASP A 116 3.77 5.94 -10.48
N VAL A 117 4.39 5.99 -9.32
CA VAL A 117 3.74 6.56 -8.12
C VAL A 117 3.56 8.06 -8.28
N LEU A 118 4.59 8.76 -8.76
CA LEU A 118 4.56 10.23 -8.85
C LEU A 118 3.58 10.75 -9.89
N ILE A 119 3.30 9.99 -10.93
CA ILE A 119 2.31 10.38 -11.95
C ILE A 119 0.88 10.01 -11.55
N GLY A 120 0.71 9.31 -10.45
CA GLY A 120 -0.60 8.91 -9.97
C GLY A 120 -1.41 10.07 -9.45
N SER A 121 -2.70 9.81 -9.22
CA SER A 121 -3.61 10.85 -8.70
C SER A 121 -3.28 11.19 -7.25
N ILE A 122 -3.31 12.46 -6.93
CA ILE A 122 -3.10 12.95 -5.57
C ILE A 122 -4.44 13.01 -4.87
N ARG A 123 -4.58 12.30 -3.76
CA ARG A 123 -5.82 12.30 -2.99
C ARG A 123 -6.04 13.66 -2.35
N GLY A 124 -7.27 14.13 -2.43
CA GLY A 124 -7.62 15.40 -1.80
C GLY A 124 -7.00 16.62 -2.45
N LEU A 125 -6.49 16.49 -3.68
CA LEU A 125 -5.94 17.64 -4.39
C LEU A 125 -7.04 18.66 -4.61
N ARG A 126 -6.82 19.88 -4.11
CA ARG A 126 -7.78 20.94 -4.28
C ARG A 126 -7.47 21.67 -5.58
N ALA A 127 -8.46 21.70 -6.47
CA ALA A 127 -8.34 22.52 -7.67
C ALA A 127 -8.24 23.98 -7.25
N ALA A 128 -7.32 24.68 -7.86
CA ALA A 128 -7.14 26.10 -7.57
C ALA A 128 -8.39 26.88 -7.99
#